data_e952b3f2b3c9caa49f83235248ce6c11
#
_entry.id   e952b3f2b3c9caa49f83235248ce6c11
#
_cell.length_a   1.000
_cell.length_b   1.000
_cell.length_c   1.000
_cell.angle_alpha   90.00
_cell.angle_beta   90.00
_cell.angle_gamma   90.00
#
_symmetry.space_group_name_H-M   'P 1'
#
loop_
_entity.id
_entity.type
_entity.pdbx_description
1 polymer ?
#
loop_
_entity_poly.entity_id
_entity_poly.type
_entity_poly.pdbx_seq_one_letter_code
_entity_poly.pdbx_strand_id
1 'polypeptide(L)'
;MTLDDDKDKGIFQALSSLVFPKICIYCQNEIASLCSNCQQLWLAPVQRRYVRGLAVNSTLAYNVASSRVVIQAKENRNRIAQYWMASALSAALEKFESDNPALSISRSLLVPIPSSKSAVRRRGESFLHPILDKLVELQINKNGVRWRWKELLIHRKMVRDQSELSYTARQSNMAGAFRLRSDDLVMERPILLIDDVLTTGATLYSAFWALRERNLTVLGAATVCASAHRLLIR
;
A
#
# COMPACT_ATOMS: atom_id res chain seq x y z
N MET A 1 8.34 -35.55 35.23
CA MET A 1 9.59 -35.44 34.45
C MET A 1 9.31 -34.49 33.29
N THR A 2 9.10 -33.18 33.57
CA THR A 2 8.75 -32.15 32.59
C THR A 2 9.11 -30.73 33.09
N LEU A 3 10.32 -30.52 33.60
CA LEU A 3 10.78 -29.21 34.12
C LEU A 3 12.04 -28.66 33.43
N ASP A 4 12.64 -29.39 32.46
CA ASP A 4 13.88 -28.96 31.81
C ASP A 4 13.67 -28.33 30.42
N ASP A 5 12.53 -28.55 29.79
CA ASP A 5 12.29 -28.11 28.40
C ASP A 5 12.02 -26.59 28.25
N ASP A 6 11.63 -25.92 29.34
CA ASP A 6 11.34 -24.47 29.35
C ASP A 6 12.59 -23.59 29.64
N LYS A 7 13.58 -24.15 30.36
CA LYS A 7 14.86 -23.47 30.65
C LYS A 7 15.76 -23.40 29.40
N ASP A 8 15.80 -24.47 28.61
CA ASP A 8 16.61 -24.50 27.39
C ASP A 8 16.08 -23.57 26.31
N LYS A 9 14.75 -23.40 26.20
CA LYS A 9 14.15 -22.41 25.32
C LYS A 9 14.50 -20.96 25.71
N GLY A 10 14.54 -20.68 27.02
CA GLY A 10 14.92 -19.37 27.56
C GLY A 10 16.39 -19.02 27.29
N ILE A 11 17.30 -19.97 27.44
CA ILE A 11 18.74 -19.79 27.20
C ILE A 11 19.01 -19.64 25.69
N PHE A 12 18.36 -20.43 24.84
CA PHE A 12 18.48 -20.30 23.39
C PHE A 12 17.91 -18.97 22.88
N GLN A 13 16.82 -18.47 23.45
CA GLN A 13 16.29 -17.13 23.13
C GLN A 13 17.21 -16.01 23.63
N ALA A 14 17.79 -16.14 24.81
CA ALA A 14 18.74 -15.18 25.36
C ALA A 14 20.04 -15.13 24.53
N LEU A 15 20.60 -16.29 24.16
CA LEU A 15 21.78 -16.38 23.30
C LEU A 15 21.51 -15.89 21.86
N SER A 16 20.34 -16.20 21.30
CA SER A 16 19.96 -15.69 19.98
C SER A 16 19.73 -14.18 19.96
N SER A 17 19.28 -13.58 21.06
CA SER A 17 19.14 -12.13 21.18
C SER A 17 20.46 -11.37 21.32
N LEU A 18 21.50 -12.02 21.84
CA LEU A 18 22.86 -11.48 21.90
C LEU A 18 23.56 -11.48 20.52
N VAL A 19 23.25 -12.47 19.67
CA VAL A 19 23.86 -12.59 18.34
C VAL A 19 23.05 -11.84 17.27
N PHE A 20 21.71 -11.72 17.46
CA PHE A 20 20.79 -10.99 16.57
C PHE A 20 19.92 -10.05 17.40
N PRO A 21 20.40 -8.83 17.72
CA PRO A 21 19.60 -7.87 18.46
C PRO A 21 18.32 -7.57 17.68
N LYS A 22 17.18 -7.63 18.36
CA LYS A 22 15.88 -7.28 17.79
C LYS A 22 15.84 -5.75 17.64
N ILE A 23 16.18 -5.29 16.45
CA ILE A 23 16.21 -3.86 16.12
C ILE A 23 14.84 -3.42 15.62
N CYS A 24 14.36 -2.30 16.13
CA CYS A 24 13.14 -1.67 15.63
C CYS A 24 13.32 -1.27 14.15
N ILE A 25 12.47 -1.79 13.27
CA ILE A 25 12.55 -1.54 11.81
C ILE A 25 12.32 -0.08 11.42
N TYR A 26 11.79 0.75 12.33
CA TYR A 26 11.53 2.17 12.11
C TYR A 26 12.64 3.06 12.64
N CYS A 27 12.95 3.02 13.95
CA CYS A 27 13.95 3.90 14.59
C CYS A 27 15.34 3.26 14.77
N GLN A 28 15.47 1.96 14.57
CA GLN A 28 16.69 1.15 14.73
C GLN A 28 17.18 0.98 16.17
N ASN A 29 16.42 1.38 17.18
CA ASN A 29 16.75 1.09 18.58
C ASN A 29 16.58 -0.41 18.88
N GLU A 30 17.40 -0.93 19.78
CA GLU A 30 17.40 -2.35 20.20
C GLU A 30 16.23 -2.60 21.16
N ILE A 31 15.05 -3.02 20.70
CA ILE A 31 13.97 -3.43 21.63
C ILE A 31 12.98 -4.43 21.04
N ALA A 32 12.57 -4.28 19.80
CA ALA A 32 11.57 -5.14 19.17
C ALA A 32 11.37 -4.77 17.72
N SER A 33 10.61 -5.57 17.00
CA SER A 33 10.27 -5.38 15.58
C SER A 33 9.70 -4.01 15.23
N LEU A 34 8.89 -3.41 16.11
CA LEU A 34 8.49 -1.99 16.13
C LEU A 34 8.26 -1.61 17.60
N CYS A 35 9.05 -0.67 18.15
CA CYS A 35 8.92 -0.26 19.55
C CYS A 35 7.63 0.55 19.80
N SER A 36 7.17 0.64 21.05
CA SER A 36 5.92 1.30 21.43
C SER A 36 5.81 2.75 20.93
N ASN A 37 6.90 3.52 21.02
CA ASN A 37 6.94 4.89 20.51
C ASN A 37 6.75 4.95 18.99
N CYS A 38 7.38 4.03 18.25
CA CYS A 38 7.21 3.95 16.80
C CYS A 38 5.83 3.44 16.39
N GLN A 39 5.20 2.58 17.18
CA GLN A 39 3.81 2.18 16.97
C GLN A 39 2.85 3.37 17.04
N GLN A 40 3.02 4.24 18.04
CA GLN A 40 2.21 5.46 18.16
C GLN A 40 2.39 6.40 16.96
N LEU A 41 3.63 6.58 16.50
CA LEU A 41 3.91 7.35 15.27
C LEU A 41 3.31 6.70 14.03
N TRP A 42 3.30 5.38 13.98
CA TRP A 42 2.71 4.62 12.88
C TRP A 42 1.19 4.72 12.81
N LEU A 43 0.54 4.94 13.94
CA LEU A 43 -0.90 5.17 14.07
C LEU A 43 -1.25 6.67 14.06
N ALA A 44 -0.39 7.53 13.53
CA ALA A 44 -0.62 8.97 13.41
C ALA A 44 -1.93 9.28 12.65
N PRO A 45 -2.54 10.46 12.85
CA PRO A 45 -3.76 10.84 12.15
C PRO A 45 -3.60 10.80 10.63
N VAL A 46 -4.55 10.15 9.97
CA VAL A 46 -4.60 10.04 8.52
C VAL A 46 -4.72 11.41 7.87
N GLN A 47 -3.88 11.69 6.91
CA GLN A 47 -3.89 12.92 6.11
C GLN A 47 -4.60 12.69 4.78
N ARG A 48 -5.54 13.56 4.42
CA ARG A 48 -6.14 13.60 3.10
C ARG A 48 -5.44 14.60 2.21
N ARG A 49 -5.14 14.19 1.00
CA ARG A 49 -4.59 15.02 -0.07
C ARG A 49 -5.39 14.83 -1.35
N TYR A 50 -5.25 15.74 -2.28
CA TYR A 50 -5.88 15.64 -3.59
C TYR A 50 -4.84 15.62 -4.69
N VAL A 51 -4.98 14.67 -5.60
CA VAL A 51 -4.15 14.55 -6.81
C VAL A 51 -5.08 14.77 -8.00
N ARG A 52 -5.06 15.99 -8.57
CA ARG A 52 -5.95 16.35 -9.68
C ARG A 52 -7.42 15.95 -9.44
N GLY A 53 -7.93 16.25 -8.24
CA GLY A 53 -9.29 15.93 -7.83
C GLY A 53 -9.51 14.53 -7.24
N LEU A 54 -8.56 13.59 -7.40
CA LEU A 54 -8.62 12.28 -6.74
C LEU A 54 -8.24 12.42 -5.26
N ALA A 55 -9.15 12.08 -4.35
CA ALA A 55 -8.87 12.04 -2.91
C ALA A 55 -7.92 10.89 -2.58
N VAL A 56 -6.84 11.16 -1.86
CA VAL A 56 -5.84 10.18 -1.42
C VAL A 56 -5.64 10.31 0.08
N ASN A 57 -5.94 9.25 0.82
CA ASN A 57 -5.65 9.14 2.24
C ASN A 57 -4.32 8.45 2.47
N SER A 58 -3.48 9.02 3.34
CA SER A 58 -2.17 8.47 3.72
C SER A 58 -1.98 8.58 5.22
N THR A 59 -1.42 7.55 5.84
CA THR A 59 -1.26 7.52 7.31
C THR A 59 0.04 8.19 7.74
N LEU A 60 1.12 8.06 6.96
CA LEU A 60 2.46 8.50 7.36
C LEU A 60 3.06 9.53 6.41
N ALA A 61 3.93 10.37 6.94
CA ALA A 61 4.88 11.10 6.11
C ALA A 61 5.96 10.14 5.58
N TYR A 62 6.28 10.23 4.28
CA TYR A 62 7.39 9.50 3.70
C TYR A 62 8.71 10.16 4.10
N ASN A 63 9.47 9.51 4.94
CA ASN A 63 10.77 9.94 5.46
C ASN A 63 11.72 8.75 5.56
N VAL A 64 12.94 8.96 6.06
CA VAL A 64 13.95 7.91 6.19
C VAL A 64 13.46 6.73 7.04
N ALA A 65 12.70 6.99 8.11
CA ALA A 65 12.22 5.94 9.00
C ALA A 65 11.09 5.12 8.37
N SER A 66 10.05 5.78 7.80
CA SER A 66 8.95 5.09 7.13
C SER A 66 9.41 4.35 5.86
N SER A 67 10.40 4.90 5.13
CA SER A 67 10.96 4.23 3.95
C SER A 67 11.65 2.91 4.29
N ARG A 68 12.27 2.77 5.46
CA ARG A 68 12.85 1.50 5.92
C ARG A 68 11.80 0.41 6.03
N VAL A 69 10.63 0.71 6.63
CA VAL A 69 9.54 -0.26 6.75
C VAL A 69 9.03 -0.66 5.37
N VAL A 70 8.82 0.30 4.48
CA VAL A 70 8.40 0.03 3.10
C VAL A 70 9.42 -0.86 2.37
N ILE A 71 10.72 -0.56 2.49
CA ILE A 71 11.79 -1.36 1.87
C ILE A 71 11.84 -2.76 2.47
N GLN A 72 11.74 -2.90 3.79
CA GLN A 72 11.74 -4.21 4.46
C GLN A 72 10.55 -5.08 4.01
N ALA A 73 9.36 -4.50 3.85
CA ALA A 73 8.21 -5.22 3.32
C ALA A 73 8.39 -5.59 1.85
N LYS A 74 8.94 -4.66 1.05
CA LYS A 74 9.01 -4.75 -0.41
C LYS A 74 10.14 -5.64 -0.92
N GLU A 75 11.34 -5.52 -0.36
CA GLU A 75 12.53 -6.21 -0.86
C GLU A 75 12.88 -7.44 0.00
N ASN A 76 12.64 -7.40 1.30
CA ASN A 76 13.00 -8.48 2.22
C ASN A 76 11.81 -9.35 2.65
N ARG A 77 10.60 -9.08 2.15
CA ARG A 77 9.36 -9.80 2.51
C ARG A 77 9.14 -9.92 4.02
N ASN A 78 9.61 -8.92 4.77
CA ASN A 78 9.51 -8.91 6.23
C ASN A 78 8.03 -8.86 6.66
N ARG A 79 7.56 -9.94 7.28
CA ARG A 79 6.15 -10.11 7.70
C ARG A 79 5.68 -9.05 8.68
N ILE A 80 6.57 -8.56 9.53
CA ILE A 80 6.26 -7.52 10.51
C ILE A 80 6.06 -6.18 9.80
N ALA A 81 6.95 -5.87 8.84
CA ALA A 81 6.81 -4.68 8.02
C ALA A 81 5.50 -4.73 7.19
N GLN A 82 5.16 -5.88 6.62
CA GLN A 82 3.88 -6.09 5.90
C GLN A 82 2.67 -5.87 6.79
N TYR A 83 2.70 -6.39 8.04
CA TYR A 83 1.65 -6.17 9.03
C TYR A 83 1.45 -4.67 9.32
N TRP A 84 2.53 -3.93 9.56
CA TRP A 84 2.44 -2.51 9.85
C TRP A 84 1.99 -1.69 8.64
N MET A 85 2.39 -2.05 7.43
CA MET A 85 1.85 -1.45 6.21
C MET A 85 0.35 -1.73 6.04
N ALA A 86 -0.10 -2.95 6.31
CA ALA A 86 -1.52 -3.29 6.30
C ALA A 86 -2.32 -2.50 7.34
N SER A 87 -1.78 -2.32 8.55
CA SER A 87 -2.42 -1.50 9.60
C SER A 87 -2.54 -0.03 9.19
N ALA A 88 -1.52 0.54 8.55
CA ALA A 88 -1.56 1.90 8.04
C ALA A 88 -2.61 2.06 6.91
N LEU A 89 -2.66 1.11 5.97
CA LEU A 89 -3.69 1.09 4.93
C LEU A 89 -5.10 0.94 5.51
N SER A 90 -5.27 0.12 6.56
CA SER A 90 -6.53 -0.01 7.29
C SER A 90 -7.01 1.34 7.79
N ALA A 91 -6.16 2.07 8.51
CA ALA A 91 -6.49 3.40 9.01
C ALA A 91 -6.83 4.40 7.89
N ALA A 92 -6.05 4.38 6.79
CA ALA A 92 -6.30 5.24 5.63
C ALA A 92 -7.65 4.95 4.95
N LEU A 93 -8.05 3.69 4.88
CA LEU A 93 -9.33 3.25 4.32
C LEU A 93 -10.50 3.58 5.26
N GLU A 94 -10.38 3.29 6.55
CA GLU A 94 -11.39 3.62 7.57
C GLU A 94 -11.71 5.13 7.60
N LYS A 95 -10.72 5.96 7.28
CA LYS A 95 -10.93 7.40 7.13
C LYS A 95 -11.88 7.75 5.97
N PHE A 96 -11.94 6.96 4.89
CA PHE A 96 -12.94 7.15 3.85
C PHE A 96 -14.36 6.88 4.35
N GLU A 97 -14.55 5.84 5.16
CA GLU A 97 -15.87 5.52 5.76
C GLU A 97 -16.29 6.59 6.77
N SER A 98 -15.36 7.02 7.64
CA SER A 98 -15.66 8.06 8.64
C SER A 98 -16.04 9.41 8.02
N ASP A 99 -15.44 9.77 6.90
CA ASP A 99 -15.72 11.02 6.19
C ASP A 99 -16.99 10.94 5.32
N ASN A 100 -17.43 9.74 4.99
CA ASN A 100 -18.61 9.48 4.16
C ASN A 100 -19.40 8.29 4.72
N PRO A 101 -20.30 8.50 5.70
CA PRO A 101 -21.04 7.40 6.35
C PRO A 101 -21.88 6.54 5.40
N ALA A 102 -22.25 7.09 4.23
CA ALA A 102 -22.96 6.32 3.19
C ALA A 102 -22.05 5.36 2.42
N LEU A 103 -20.72 5.51 2.55
CA LEU A 103 -19.73 4.69 1.89
C LEU A 103 -19.36 3.51 2.80
N SER A 104 -19.42 2.30 2.27
CA SER A 104 -18.89 1.12 2.95
C SER A 104 -17.75 0.50 2.15
N ILE A 105 -16.57 0.39 2.75
CA ILE A 105 -15.40 -0.26 2.12
C ILE A 105 -15.69 -1.73 1.81
N SER A 106 -16.53 -2.41 2.61
CA SER A 106 -16.93 -3.80 2.35
C SER A 106 -17.70 -3.97 1.03
N ARG A 107 -18.36 -2.91 0.56
CA ARG A 107 -19.04 -2.85 -0.73
C ARG A 107 -18.14 -2.39 -1.87
N SER A 108 -16.95 -1.87 -1.55
CA SER A 108 -15.96 -1.41 -2.51
C SER A 108 -14.99 -2.53 -2.87
N LEU A 109 -14.25 -2.34 -3.96
CA LEU A 109 -13.17 -3.19 -4.39
C LEU A 109 -11.84 -2.46 -4.22
N LEU A 110 -10.90 -3.05 -3.49
CA LEU A 110 -9.55 -2.55 -3.38
C LEU A 110 -8.75 -2.99 -4.61
N VAL A 111 -8.18 -2.06 -5.32
CA VAL A 111 -7.42 -2.33 -6.55
C VAL A 111 -5.98 -1.87 -6.37
N PRO A 112 -5.02 -2.81 -6.23
CA PRO A 112 -3.62 -2.44 -6.11
C PRO A 112 -3.07 -1.85 -7.41
N ILE A 113 -2.18 -0.87 -7.26
CA ILE A 113 -1.36 -0.40 -8.36
C ILE A 113 -0.38 -1.50 -8.77
N PRO A 114 -0.29 -1.85 -10.07
CA PRO A 114 0.60 -2.90 -10.52
C PRO A 114 2.07 -2.58 -10.26
N SER A 115 2.81 -3.52 -9.68
CA SER A 115 4.27 -3.46 -9.64
C SER A 115 4.84 -3.58 -11.05
N SER A 116 6.01 -2.95 -11.30
CA SER A 116 6.68 -3.10 -12.60
C SER A 116 7.01 -4.56 -12.91
N LYS A 117 7.00 -4.94 -14.20
CA LYS A 117 7.30 -6.32 -14.62
C LYS A 117 8.69 -6.79 -14.17
N SER A 118 9.69 -5.90 -14.15
CA SER A 118 11.02 -6.20 -13.64
C SER A 118 11.01 -6.49 -12.14
N ALA A 119 10.26 -5.73 -11.38
CA ALA A 119 10.10 -5.94 -9.94
C ALA A 119 9.37 -7.26 -9.63
N VAL A 120 8.30 -7.57 -10.37
CA VAL A 120 7.59 -8.86 -10.24
C VAL A 120 8.50 -10.04 -10.61
N ARG A 121 9.26 -9.94 -11.72
CA ARG A 121 10.22 -10.99 -12.11
C ARG A 121 11.28 -11.24 -11.03
N ARG A 122 11.79 -10.17 -10.40
CA ARG A 122 12.80 -10.29 -9.33
C ARG A 122 12.22 -10.89 -8.05
N ARG A 123 10.98 -10.57 -7.69
CA ARG A 123 10.34 -10.97 -6.44
C ARG A 123 9.40 -12.17 -6.54
N GLY A 124 9.00 -12.57 -7.76
CA GLY A 124 8.03 -13.63 -8.00
C GLY A 124 6.58 -13.18 -7.97
N GLU A 125 6.27 -12.10 -7.21
CA GLU A 125 4.92 -11.57 -7.04
C GLU A 125 4.90 -10.05 -6.82
N SER A 126 3.71 -9.45 -6.86
CA SER A 126 3.52 -8.06 -6.43
C SER A 126 3.64 -7.97 -4.91
N PHE A 127 4.46 -7.04 -4.42
CA PHE A 127 4.68 -6.87 -2.98
C PHE A 127 3.42 -6.39 -2.22
N LEU A 128 2.45 -5.79 -2.91
CA LEU A 128 1.18 -5.38 -2.30
C LEU A 128 0.26 -6.57 -2.00
N HIS A 129 0.39 -7.72 -2.68
CA HIS A 129 -0.49 -8.86 -2.47
C HIS A 129 -0.47 -9.36 -1.02
N PRO A 130 0.68 -9.75 -0.43
CA PRO A 130 0.70 -10.22 0.95
C PRO A 130 0.27 -9.13 1.96
N ILE A 131 0.45 -7.85 1.62
CA ILE A 131 -0.03 -6.74 2.46
C ILE A 131 -1.56 -6.65 2.40
N LEU A 132 -2.16 -6.81 1.23
CA LEU A 132 -3.62 -6.80 1.06
C LEU A 132 -4.29 -8.02 1.69
N ASP A 133 -3.67 -9.19 1.60
CA ASP A 133 -4.15 -10.38 2.31
C ASP A 133 -4.14 -10.17 3.82
N LYS A 134 -3.05 -9.59 4.34
CA LYS A 134 -2.95 -9.24 5.76
C LYS A 134 -3.94 -8.15 6.17
N LEU A 135 -4.22 -7.19 5.31
CA LEU A 135 -5.23 -6.16 5.52
C LEU A 135 -6.64 -6.78 5.64
N VAL A 136 -6.99 -7.72 4.76
CA VAL A 136 -8.28 -8.45 4.84
C VAL A 136 -8.38 -9.24 6.14
N GLU A 137 -7.32 -9.95 6.52
CA GLU A 137 -7.24 -10.69 7.79
C GLU A 137 -7.43 -9.77 9.01
N LEU A 138 -6.77 -8.62 9.03
CA LEU A 138 -6.92 -7.63 10.11
C LEU A 138 -8.36 -7.14 10.24
N GLN A 139 -9.05 -6.89 9.13
CA GLN A 139 -10.43 -6.42 9.17
C GLN A 139 -11.41 -7.50 9.63
N ILE A 140 -11.21 -8.75 9.21
CA ILE A 140 -12.01 -9.88 9.70
C ILE A 140 -11.86 -10.01 11.22
N ASN A 141 -10.63 -9.95 11.74
CA ASN A 141 -10.34 -10.08 13.16
C ASN A 141 -10.85 -8.89 13.99
N LYS A 142 -10.89 -7.67 13.41
CA LYS A 142 -11.30 -6.45 14.09
C LYS A 142 -12.82 -6.32 14.24
N ASN A 143 -13.57 -6.59 13.18
CA ASN A 143 -15.01 -6.29 13.11
C ASN A 143 -15.84 -7.33 12.32
N GLY A 144 -15.26 -8.47 11.96
CA GLY A 144 -15.93 -9.51 11.17
C GLY A 144 -16.18 -9.15 9.70
N VAL A 145 -15.74 -7.97 9.25
CA VAL A 145 -16.00 -7.47 7.91
C VAL A 145 -14.90 -7.92 6.96
N ARG A 146 -15.28 -8.54 5.85
CA ARG A 146 -14.35 -8.98 4.81
C ARG A 146 -14.23 -7.94 3.70
N TRP A 147 -13.14 -7.22 3.63
CA TRP A 147 -12.77 -6.42 2.47
C TRP A 147 -12.32 -7.33 1.32
N ARG A 148 -12.43 -6.82 0.10
CA ARG A 148 -12.06 -7.60 -1.10
C ARG A 148 -11.09 -6.80 -1.94
N TRP A 149 -10.10 -7.47 -2.50
CA TRP A 149 -9.21 -6.88 -3.46
C TRP A 149 -9.07 -7.73 -4.72
N LYS A 150 -8.76 -7.09 -5.85
CA LYS A 150 -8.51 -7.74 -7.14
C LYS A 150 -7.54 -6.92 -7.98
N GLU A 151 -6.64 -7.57 -8.69
CA GLU A 151 -5.84 -6.92 -9.72
C GLU A 151 -6.70 -6.66 -10.97
N LEU A 152 -7.06 -5.41 -11.20
CA LEU A 152 -7.77 -4.98 -12.40
C LEU A 152 -6.86 -4.32 -13.43
N LEU A 153 -5.71 -3.83 -12.99
CA LEU A 153 -4.80 -3.04 -13.81
C LEU A 153 -3.56 -3.83 -14.21
N ILE A 154 -3.07 -3.58 -15.41
CA ILE A 154 -1.76 -4.03 -15.88
C ILE A 154 -1.04 -2.88 -16.59
N HIS A 155 0.29 -2.91 -16.60
CA HIS A 155 1.06 -1.97 -17.39
C HIS A 155 0.76 -2.14 -18.88
N ARG A 156 0.51 -1.03 -19.55
CA ARG A 156 0.44 -0.99 -21.01
C ARG A 156 1.83 -1.33 -21.58
N LYS A 157 1.91 -2.12 -22.64
CA LYS A 157 3.16 -2.25 -23.38
C LYS A 157 3.44 -0.89 -24.03
N MET A 158 4.57 -0.26 -23.69
CA MET A 158 5.05 0.87 -24.49
C MET A 158 5.40 0.33 -25.87
N VAL A 159 4.62 0.68 -26.88
CA VAL A 159 5.03 0.56 -28.27
C VAL A 159 6.13 1.62 -28.45
N ARG A 160 7.36 1.16 -28.70
CA ARG A 160 8.47 2.02 -29.08
C ARG A 160 8.23 2.46 -30.52
N ASP A 161 7.39 3.45 -30.71
CA ASP A 161 7.38 4.26 -31.92
C ASP A 161 6.60 5.52 -31.62
N GLN A 162 7.33 6.62 -31.48
CA GLN A 162 6.89 7.96 -31.92
C GLN A 162 7.86 9.01 -31.37
N SER A 163 8.83 9.35 -32.19
CA SER A 163 9.80 10.42 -32.00
C SER A 163 9.20 11.84 -32.13
N GLU A 164 7.88 11.98 -32.31
CA GLU A 164 7.21 13.27 -32.48
C GLU A 164 5.91 13.36 -31.72
N LEU A 165 5.98 13.47 -30.39
CA LEU A 165 4.79 13.79 -29.61
C LEU A 165 4.89 15.22 -29.06
N SER A 166 3.93 16.05 -29.46
CA SER A 166 3.69 17.40 -28.94
C SER A 166 3.47 17.41 -27.42
N TYR A 167 3.60 18.57 -26.79
CA TYR A 167 3.41 18.77 -25.34
C TYR A 167 2.05 18.24 -24.83
N THR A 168 0.99 18.36 -25.63
CA THR A 168 -0.35 17.81 -25.34
C THR A 168 -0.37 16.29 -25.34
N ALA A 169 0.42 15.63 -26.19
CA ALA A 169 0.56 14.18 -26.21
C ALA A 169 1.40 13.62 -25.04
N ARG A 170 2.28 14.43 -24.42
CA ARG A 170 2.95 14.06 -23.17
C ARG A 170 2.01 14.08 -21.97
N GLN A 171 1.02 14.96 -21.94
CA GLN A 171 -0.03 14.94 -20.91
C GLN A 171 -0.98 13.75 -21.08
N SER A 172 -1.33 13.37 -22.32
CA SER A 172 -2.12 12.17 -22.60
C SER A 172 -1.31 10.86 -22.39
N ASN A 173 0.01 10.86 -22.57
CA ASN A 173 0.88 9.70 -22.30
C ASN A 173 0.99 9.37 -20.81
N MET A 174 0.79 10.32 -19.90
CA MET A 174 0.67 10.01 -18.45
C MET A 174 -0.63 9.26 -18.14
N ALA A 175 -1.69 9.45 -18.92
CA ALA A 175 -2.94 8.68 -18.83
C ALA A 175 -2.81 7.24 -19.39
N GLY A 176 -1.73 6.92 -20.12
CA GLY A 176 -1.57 5.66 -20.83
C GLY A 176 -0.74 4.57 -20.16
N ALA A 177 -0.27 4.74 -18.92
CA ALA A 177 0.62 3.77 -18.28
C ALA A 177 -0.07 2.44 -17.94
N PHE A 178 -1.37 2.45 -17.71
CA PHE A 178 -2.16 1.27 -17.34
C PHE A 178 -3.31 1.00 -18.29
N ARG A 179 -3.77 -0.24 -18.30
CA ARG A 179 -5.03 -0.69 -18.91
C ARG A 179 -5.67 -1.76 -18.03
N LEU A 180 -6.94 -2.04 -18.22
CA LEU A 180 -7.58 -3.17 -17.56
C LEU A 180 -6.96 -4.50 -18.02
N ARG A 181 -6.94 -5.47 -17.12
CA ARG A 181 -6.35 -6.80 -17.33
C ARG A 181 -7.15 -7.62 -18.33
N SER A 182 -8.45 -7.63 -18.20
CA SER A 182 -9.40 -8.32 -19.07
C SER A 182 -10.76 -7.64 -19.04
N ASP A 183 -11.65 -8.08 -19.94
CA ASP A 183 -13.01 -7.61 -20.02
C ASP A 183 -13.93 -8.22 -18.93
N ASP A 184 -13.40 -8.66 -17.82
CA ASP A 184 -14.16 -9.07 -16.61
C ASP A 184 -14.99 -7.90 -16.06
N LEU A 185 -15.95 -7.53 -16.81
CA LEU A 185 -16.56 -6.22 -16.90
C LEU A 185 -17.79 -6.06 -16.05
N VAL A 186 -18.01 -6.72 -15.03
CA VAL A 186 -19.17 -6.33 -14.21
C VAL A 186 -18.76 -6.16 -12.78
N MET A 187 -18.05 -5.06 -12.55
CA MET A 187 -17.88 -4.60 -11.19
C MET A 187 -18.76 -3.36 -10.98
N GLU A 188 -20.00 -3.56 -10.61
CA GLU A 188 -20.89 -2.51 -10.07
C GLU A 188 -20.37 -1.93 -8.75
N ARG A 189 -19.18 -2.42 -8.31
CA ARG A 189 -18.56 -2.00 -7.05
C ARG A 189 -17.69 -0.78 -7.26
N PRO A 190 -17.85 0.24 -6.44
CA PRO A 190 -16.91 1.37 -6.45
C PRO A 190 -15.50 0.90 -6.04
N ILE A 191 -14.49 1.57 -6.59
CA ILE A 191 -13.09 1.19 -6.48
C ILE A 191 -12.35 2.16 -5.56
N LEU A 192 -11.47 1.61 -4.73
CA LEU A 192 -10.42 2.32 -4.01
C LEU A 192 -9.05 1.82 -4.49
N LEU A 193 -8.23 2.72 -5.00
CA LEU A 193 -6.86 2.40 -5.43
C LEU A 193 -5.94 2.25 -4.22
N ILE A 194 -5.01 1.29 -4.29
CA ILE A 194 -4.05 1.02 -3.21
C ILE A 194 -2.62 1.11 -3.75
N ASP A 195 -1.78 1.91 -3.07
CA ASP A 195 -0.34 1.99 -3.37
C ASP A 195 0.47 2.07 -2.06
N ASP A 196 1.79 1.96 -2.13
CA ASP A 196 2.67 2.09 -0.96
C ASP A 196 2.94 3.56 -0.62
N VAL A 197 3.32 4.37 -1.60
CA VAL A 197 3.77 5.75 -1.37
C VAL A 197 3.16 6.72 -2.37
N LEU A 198 2.51 7.75 -1.86
CA LEU A 198 2.14 8.92 -2.65
C LEU A 198 3.35 9.85 -2.79
N THR A 199 3.95 9.91 -3.97
CA THR A 199 4.98 10.90 -4.32
C THR A 199 4.37 12.06 -5.10
N THR A 200 4.44 12.06 -6.42
CA THR A 200 3.78 13.04 -7.30
C THR A 200 2.31 12.73 -7.56
N GLY A 201 1.88 11.51 -7.28
CA GLY A 201 0.54 11.01 -7.60
C GLY A 201 0.34 10.64 -9.06
N ALA A 202 1.36 10.77 -9.92
CA ALA A 202 1.25 10.47 -11.34
C ALA A 202 0.77 9.03 -11.61
N THR A 203 1.28 8.08 -10.85
CA THR A 203 0.90 6.66 -10.93
C THR A 203 -0.56 6.44 -10.58
N LEU A 204 -1.02 6.99 -9.44
CA LEU A 204 -2.42 6.91 -9.01
C LEU A 204 -3.36 7.58 -10.01
N TYR A 205 -2.97 8.74 -10.52
CA TYR A 205 -3.77 9.46 -11.52
C TYR A 205 -3.88 8.69 -12.84
N SER A 206 -2.80 8.07 -13.30
CA SER A 206 -2.81 7.21 -14.49
C SER A 206 -3.71 5.98 -14.30
N ALA A 207 -3.67 5.36 -13.13
CA ALA A 207 -4.55 4.24 -12.78
C ALA A 207 -6.03 4.68 -12.68
N PHE A 208 -6.29 5.82 -12.06
CA PHE A 208 -7.61 6.45 -12.01
C PHE A 208 -8.21 6.62 -13.41
N TRP A 209 -7.47 7.20 -14.35
CA TRP A 209 -7.95 7.40 -15.71
C TRP A 209 -8.20 6.10 -16.45
N ALA A 210 -7.31 5.10 -16.33
CA ALA A 210 -7.49 3.80 -16.97
C ALA A 210 -8.80 3.09 -16.53
N LEU A 211 -9.24 3.31 -15.29
CA LEU A 211 -10.51 2.80 -14.77
C LEU A 211 -11.70 3.66 -15.24
N ARG A 212 -11.56 4.99 -15.21
CA ARG A 212 -12.59 5.93 -15.62
C ARG A 212 -12.92 5.83 -17.10
N GLU A 213 -11.96 5.58 -17.98
CA GLU A 213 -12.17 5.30 -19.41
C GLU A 213 -13.07 4.09 -19.66
N ARG A 214 -13.24 3.23 -18.67
CA ARG A 214 -14.13 2.07 -18.71
C ARG A 214 -15.41 2.26 -17.87
N ASN A 215 -15.76 3.51 -17.57
CA ASN A 215 -16.92 3.90 -16.77
C ASN A 215 -16.96 3.29 -15.36
N LEU A 216 -15.81 2.89 -14.80
CA LEU A 216 -15.74 2.38 -13.45
C LEU A 216 -15.70 3.55 -12.44
N THR A 217 -16.45 3.42 -11.36
CA THR A 217 -16.50 4.42 -10.29
C THR A 217 -15.29 4.27 -9.37
N VAL A 218 -14.42 5.28 -9.33
CA VAL A 218 -13.27 5.35 -8.41
C VAL A 218 -13.55 6.39 -7.33
N LEU A 219 -13.58 5.96 -6.08
CA LEU A 219 -13.87 6.82 -4.91
C LEU A 219 -12.66 7.61 -4.43
N GLY A 220 -11.46 7.04 -4.59
CA GLY A 220 -10.22 7.62 -4.11
C GLY A 220 -9.09 6.60 -4.10
N ALA A 221 -8.05 6.91 -3.32
CA ALA A 221 -6.91 6.04 -3.12
C ALA A 221 -6.44 6.04 -1.66
N ALA A 222 -5.87 4.93 -1.22
CA ALA A 222 -5.18 4.83 0.06
C ALA A 222 -3.71 4.45 -0.16
N THR A 223 -2.81 5.11 0.58
CA THR A 223 -1.38 4.81 0.59
C THR A 223 -0.86 4.74 2.02
N VAL A 224 0.22 3.99 2.23
CA VAL A 224 0.88 3.91 3.54
C VAL A 224 1.51 5.26 3.88
N CYS A 225 2.26 5.82 2.94
CA CYS A 225 3.01 7.05 3.13
C CYS A 225 2.71 8.09 2.05
N ALA A 226 2.93 9.37 2.38
CA ALA A 226 2.95 10.46 1.41
C ALA A 226 4.19 11.33 1.57
N SER A 227 4.84 11.72 0.46
CA SER A 227 5.97 12.63 0.49
C SER A 227 5.52 14.03 0.95
N ALA A 228 6.44 14.73 1.68
CA ALA A 228 6.18 16.10 2.16
C ALA A 228 6.15 17.14 1.05
N HIS A 229 6.60 16.82 -0.17
CA HIS A 229 6.55 17.75 -1.29
C HIS A 229 5.10 18.16 -1.54
N ARG A 230 4.83 19.47 -1.46
CA ARG A 230 3.59 20.06 -1.94
C ARG A 230 3.38 19.57 -3.36
N LEU A 231 2.35 18.77 -3.55
CA LEU A 231 1.84 18.48 -4.88
C LEU A 231 1.35 19.81 -5.45
N LEU A 232 2.25 20.58 -6.08
CA LEU A 232 1.92 21.75 -6.90
C LEU A 232 1.22 21.21 -8.14
N ILE A 233 0.01 20.75 -7.97
CA ILE A 233 -0.87 20.42 -9.08
C ILE A 233 -2.19 21.13 -8.77
N ARG A 234 -2.22 22.38 -9.25
CA ARG A 234 -3.48 23.09 -9.47
C ARG A 234 -4.26 22.42 -10.59
#